data_74846a37d84f8d1b434d58c5943e34b1
#
_entry.id   74846a37d84f8d1b434d58c5943e34b1
#
_cell.length_a   1.000
_cell.length_b   1.000
_cell.length_c   1.000
_cell.angle_alpha   90.00
_cell.angle_beta   90.00
_cell.angle_gamma   90.00
#
_symmetry.space_group_name_H-M   'P 1'
#
loop_
_entity.id
_entity.type
_entity.pdbx_description
1 polymer ?
#
loop_
_entity_poly.entity_id
_entity_poly.type
_entity_poly.pdbx_seq_one_letter_code
_entity_poly.pdbx_strand_id
1 'polypeptide(L)'
;MPRPARAPQLSSARELHERRNKFLLALRELDDAWVSAFHKTGLGDVYFSRLFTELWLRNEAAVPMTEAYALVQGVSTQTAMRYVRKAMAEGYLEDLPSPTDGRSRLVRLTPRALEQFNEVIDRAGAAFSRVFVS
;
A
#
# COMPACT_ATOMS: atom_id res chain seq x y z
N MET A 1 -34.32 30.66 6.13
CA MET A 1 -34.90 29.33 6.26
C MET A 1 -34.01 28.30 5.60
N PRO A 2 -33.53 27.34 6.34
CA PRO A 2 -32.71 26.31 5.71
C PRO A 2 -33.57 25.53 4.70
N ARG A 3 -32.97 25.25 3.56
CA ARG A 3 -33.66 24.42 2.56
C ARG A 3 -33.70 22.98 3.08
N PRO A 4 -34.85 22.31 2.94
CA PRO A 4 -34.87 20.87 3.19
C PRO A 4 -33.86 20.17 2.26
N ALA A 5 -33.28 19.12 2.74
CA ALA A 5 -32.41 18.31 1.91
C ALA A 5 -33.14 17.88 0.66
N ARG A 6 -32.63 18.20 -0.49
CA ARG A 6 -33.25 17.79 -1.75
C ARG A 6 -33.10 16.28 -1.91
N ALA A 7 -34.19 15.65 -2.29
CA ALA A 7 -34.12 14.31 -2.80
C ALA A 7 -33.13 14.27 -4.00
N PRO A 8 -32.34 13.23 -4.15
CA PRO A 8 -31.43 13.13 -5.28
C PRO A 8 -32.21 13.24 -6.60
N GLN A 9 -31.82 14.18 -7.41
CA GLN A 9 -32.34 14.29 -8.75
C GLN A 9 -31.67 13.28 -9.66
N LEU A 10 -32.27 12.96 -10.81
CA LEU A 10 -31.73 12.05 -11.80
C LEU A 10 -30.31 12.45 -12.21
N SER A 11 -30.03 13.77 -12.38
CA SER A 11 -28.73 14.29 -12.71
C SER A 11 -27.73 14.01 -11.60
N SER A 12 -28.10 14.20 -10.33
CA SER A 12 -27.25 13.92 -9.17
C SER A 12 -26.97 12.44 -9.02
N ALA A 13 -27.96 11.58 -9.26
CA ALA A 13 -27.78 10.14 -9.24
C ALA A 13 -26.82 9.68 -10.34
N ARG A 14 -26.92 10.28 -11.52
CA ARG A 14 -26.03 10.00 -12.65
C ARG A 14 -24.60 10.45 -12.35
N GLU A 15 -24.46 11.65 -11.79
CA GLU A 15 -23.16 12.19 -11.41
C GLU A 15 -22.47 11.31 -10.35
N LEU A 16 -23.24 10.84 -9.37
CA LEU A 16 -22.73 9.94 -8.35
C LEU A 16 -22.29 8.60 -8.95
N HIS A 17 -23.09 8.07 -9.87
CA HIS A 17 -22.74 6.83 -10.58
C HIS A 17 -21.45 7.00 -11.39
N GLU A 18 -21.31 8.11 -12.12
CA GLU A 18 -20.12 8.41 -12.89
C GLU A 18 -18.88 8.53 -12.00
N ARG A 19 -19.02 9.17 -10.84
CA ARG A 19 -17.92 9.28 -9.86
C ARG A 19 -17.51 7.92 -9.35
N ARG A 20 -18.48 7.07 -9.01
CA ARG A 20 -18.21 5.69 -8.56
C ARG A 20 -17.52 4.88 -9.65
N ASN A 21 -17.95 5.05 -10.89
CA ASN A 21 -17.33 4.40 -12.04
C ASN A 21 -15.87 4.83 -12.18
N LYS A 22 -15.60 6.14 -12.14
CA LYS A 22 -14.23 6.67 -12.21
C LYS A 22 -13.36 6.14 -11.07
N PHE A 23 -13.93 6.05 -9.88
CA PHE A 23 -13.19 5.52 -8.72
C PHE A 23 -12.80 4.07 -8.95
N LEU A 24 -13.72 3.24 -9.40
CA LEU A 24 -13.43 1.82 -9.67
C LEU A 24 -12.44 1.64 -10.79
N LEU A 25 -12.47 2.49 -11.82
CA LEU A 25 -11.46 2.47 -12.87
C LEU A 25 -10.08 2.84 -12.32
N ALA A 26 -10.01 3.80 -11.40
CA ALA A 26 -8.77 4.19 -10.74
C ALA A 26 -8.26 3.06 -9.84
N LEU A 27 -9.15 2.39 -9.11
CA LEU A 27 -8.78 1.24 -8.28
C LEU A 27 -8.23 0.10 -9.14
N ARG A 28 -8.86 -0.17 -10.27
CA ARG A 28 -8.36 -1.17 -11.22
C ARG A 28 -6.95 -0.81 -11.72
N GLU A 29 -6.70 0.46 -11.99
CA GLU A 29 -5.39 0.95 -12.39
C GLU A 29 -4.35 0.73 -11.29
N LEU A 30 -4.72 0.96 -10.04
CA LEU A 30 -3.86 0.67 -8.89
C LEU A 30 -3.53 -0.82 -8.83
N ASP A 31 -4.53 -1.68 -8.95
CA ASP A 31 -4.34 -3.13 -8.90
C ASP A 31 -3.42 -3.59 -10.03
N ASP A 32 -3.63 -3.09 -11.24
CA ASP A 32 -2.80 -3.43 -12.41
C ASP A 32 -1.36 -2.96 -12.21
N ALA A 33 -1.17 -1.77 -11.69
CA ALA A 33 0.16 -1.23 -11.40
C ALA A 33 0.88 -2.06 -10.34
N TRP A 34 0.17 -2.47 -9.30
CA TRP A 34 0.71 -3.31 -8.23
C TRP A 34 1.11 -4.68 -8.75
N VAL A 35 0.22 -5.35 -9.47
CA VAL A 35 0.49 -6.67 -10.04
C VAL A 35 1.67 -6.59 -11.02
N SER A 36 1.68 -5.58 -11.87
CA SER A 36 2.78 -5.37 -12.84
C SER A 36 4.13 -5.21 -12.14
N ALA A 37 4.15 -4.49 -11.01
CA ALA A 37 5.38 -4.25 -10.26
C ALA A 37 5.89 -5.49 -9.51
N PHE A 38 4.99 -6.32 -8.98
CA PHE A 38 5.36 -7.33 -7.99
C PHE A 38 5.03 -8.77 -8.37
N HIS A 39 4.34 -9.04 -9.49
CA HIS A 39 3.88 -10.41 -9.80
C HIS A 39 5.02 -11.42 -9.96
N LYS A 40 6.16 -10.99 -10.50
CA LYS A 40 7.31 -11.91 -10.75
C LYS A 40 7.97 -12.36 -9.45
N THR A 41 7.85 -11.56 -8.42
CA THR A 41 8.47 -11.85 -7.11
C THR A 41 7.55 -12.60 -6.17
N GLY A 42 6.26 -12.70 -6.52
CA GLY A 42 5.25 -13.26 -5.65
C GLY A 42 4.86 -12.35 -4.48
N LEU A 43 5.20 -11.05 -4.56
CA LEU A 43 4.92 -10.08 -3.51
C LEU A 43 3.67 -9.24 -3.80
N GLY A 44 2.80 -9.70 -4.71
CA GLY A 44 1.64 -8.94 -5.17
C GLY A 44 0.39 -9.10 -4.33
N ASP A 45 0.39 -9.91 -3.26
CA ASP A 45 -0.83 -10.12 -2.48
C ASP A 45 -1.09 -8.98 -1.48
N VAL A 46 -2.27 -9.00 -0.88
CA VAL A 46 -2.73 -7.94 0.02
C VAL A 46 -1.88 -7.85 1.29
N TYR A 47 -1.30 -8.95 1.75
CA TYR A 47 -0.48 -8.95 2.96
C TYR A 47 0.84 -8.23 2.74
N PHE A 48 1.48 -8.44 1.59
CA PHE A 48 2.66 -7.65 1.22
C PHE A 48 2.32 -6.19 1.01
N SER A 49 1.20 -5.90 0.35
CA SER A 49 0.73 -4.53 0.16
C SER A 49 0.61 -3.80 1.49
N ARG A 50 0.02 -4.45 2.48
CA ARG A 50 -0.15 -3.88 3.81
C ARG A 50 1.20 -3.62 4.49
N LEU A 51 2.07 -4.61 4.46
CA LEU A 51 3.41 -4.50 5.04
C LEU A 51 4.19 -3.34 4.42
N PHE A 52 4.22 -3.27 3.09
CA PHE A 52 4.97 -2.23 2.39
C PHE A 52 4.37 -0.85 2.61
N THR A 53 3.06 -0.74 2.62
CA THR A 53 2.36 0.53 2.90
C THR A 53 2.71 1.05 4.27
N GLU A 54 2.65 0.19 5.29
CA GLU A 54 2.94 0.59 6.66
C GLU A 54 4.41 1.01 6.84
N LEU A 55 5.32 0.28 6.20
CA LEU A 55 6.74 0.64 6.25
C LEU A 55 7.03 1.94 5.49
N TRP A 56 6.36 2.15 4.35
CA TRP A 56 6.49 3.40 3.59
C TRP A 56 6.01 4.60 4.41
N LEU A 57 4.88 4.43 5.10
CA LEU A 57 4.28 5.50 5.92
C LEU A 57 5.16 5.90 7.11
N ARG A 58 6.08 5.05 7.51
CA ARG A 58 7.05 5.37 8.56
C ARG A 58 8.23 6.20 8.06
N ASN A 59 8.16 6.66 6.83
CA ASN A 59 9.10 7.63 6.23
C ASN A 59 10.56 7.17 6.32
N GLU A 60 10.82 5.96 5.85
CA GLU A 60 12.15 5.34 5.81
C GLU A 60 12.74 5.00 7.19
N ALA A 61 12.03 5.25 8.26
CA ALA A 61 12.48 4.83 9.58
C ALA A 61 12.47 3.31 9.66
N ALA A 62 13.61 2.74 10.04
CA ALA A 62 13.68 1.31 10.30
C ALA A 62 12.88 0.98 11.55
N VAL A 63 12.14 -0.13 11.51
CA VAL A 63 11.32 -0.58 12.65
C VAL A 63 11.90 -1.87 13.21
N PRO A 64 11.67 -2.16 14.51
CA PRO A 64 12.07 -3.45 15.06
C PRO A 64 11.44 -4.61 14.27
N MET A 65 12.18 -5.70 14.14
CA MET A 65 11.74 -6.88 13.41
C MET A 65 10.37 -7.39 13.91
N THR A 66 10.17 -7.38 15.23
CA THR A 66 8.90 -7.79 15.83
C THR A 66 7.75 -6.88 15.45
N GLU A 67 8.00 -5.59 15.30
CA GLU A 67 7.00 -4.65 14.81
C GLU A 67 6.65 -4.94 13.35
N ALA A 68 7.64 -5.25 12.52
CA ALA A 68 7.41 -5.61 11.12
C ALA A 68 6.47 -6.83 11.01
N TYR A 69 6.64 -7.83 11.87
CA TYR A 69 5.73 -8.98 11.89
C TYR A 69 4.30 -8.56 12.23
N ALA A 70 4.14 -7.65 13.17
CA ALA A 70 2.82 -7.15 13.58
C ALA A 70 2.12 -6.34 12.47
N LEU A 71 2.87 -5.80 11.52
CA LEU A 71 2.30 -5.05 10.39
C LEU A 71 1.62 -5.97 9.36
N VAL A 72 1.93 -7.26 9.37
CA VAL A 72 1.25 -8.25 8.54
C VAL A 72 0.02 -8.72 9.30
N GLN A 73 -1.08 -7.99 9.15
CA GLN A 73 -2.29 -8.23 9.92
C GLN A 73 -3.12 -9.38 9.37
N GLY A 74 -3.85 -10.04 10.26
CA GLY A 74 -4.81 -11.08 9.87
C GLY A 74 -4.21 -12.46 9.69
N VAL A 75 -2.95 -12.65 10.05
CA VAL A 75 -2.25 -13.93 9.95
C VAL A 75 -1.54 -14.26 11.26
N SER A 76 -1.12 -15.51 11.42
CA SER A 76 -0.31 -15.91 12.57
C SER A 76 1.07 -15.24 12.53
N THR A 77 1.73 -15.19 13.68
CA THR A 77 3.10 -14.66 13.76
C THR A 77 4.05 -15.44 12.85
N GLN A 78 3.93 -16.76 12.79
CA GLN A 78 4.75 -17.58 11.90
C GLN A 78 4.55 -17.22 10.43
N THR A 79 3.31 -17.01 10.02
CA THR A 79 2.99 -16.59 8.65
C THR A 79 3.55 -15.19 8.37
N ALA A 80 3.40 -14.25 9.32
CA ALA A 80 3.98 -12.92 9.20
C ALA A 80 5.51 -12.98 9.02
N MET A 81 6.17 -13.83 9.79
CA MET A 81 7.62 -14.04 9.66
C MET A 81 8.00 -14.52 8.27
N ARG A 82 7.22 -15.43 7.69
CA ARG A 82 7.46 -15.90 6.31
C ARG A 82 7.32 -14.77 5.29
N TYR A 83 6.33 -13.90 5.45
CA TYR A 83 6.15 -12.74 4.57
C TYR A 83 7.35 -11.81 4.64
N VAL A 84 7.80 -11.48 5.84
CA VAL A 84 8.96 -10.59 6.03
C VAL A 84 10.22 -11.23 5.44
N ARG A 85 10.46 -12.51 5.70
CA ARG A 85 11.62 -13.23 5.15
C ARG A 85 11.60 -13.28 3.63
N LYS A 86 10.43 -13.51 3.04
CA LYS A 86 10.31 -13.54 1.58
C LYS A 86 10.61 -12.18 0.99
N ALA A 87 10.10 -11.11 1.58
CA ALA A 87 10.38 -9.75 1.13
C ALA A 87 11.88 -9.42 1.24
N MET A 88 12.55 -9.89 2.29
CA MET A 88 14.00 -9.76 2.42
C MET A 88 14.74 -10.56 1.35
N ALA A 89 14.33 -11.79 1.12
CA ALA A 89 14.96 -12.66 0.11
C ALA A 89 14.85 -12.08 -1.30
N GLU A 90 13.75 -11.38 -1.59
CA GLU A 90 13.52 -10.74 -2.89
C GLU A 90 14.15 -9.34 -2.99
N GLY A 91 14.83 -8.89 -1.93
CA GLY A 91 15.52 -7.60 -1.96
C GLY A 91 14.63 -6.38 -1.75
N TYR A 92 13.44 -6.55 -1.20
CA TYR A 92 12.52 -5.44 -0.92
C TYR A 92 12.60 -4.94 0.51
N LEU A 93 13.09 -5.76 1.42
CA LEU A 93 13.38 -5.36 2.79
C LEU A 93 14.84 -5.65 3.10
N GLU A 94 15.42 -4.83 3.95
CA GLU A 94 16.74 -5.09 4.50
C GLU A 94 16.70 -5.00 6.01
N ASP A 95 17.49 -5.82 6.68
CA ASP A 95 17.62 -5.78 8.11
C ASP A 95 18.96 -5.15 8.50
N LEU A 96 18.95 -4.44 9.61
CA LEU A 96 20.09 -3.68 10.13
C LEU A 96 20.22 -3.97 11.62
N PRO A 97 21.46 -3.93 12.17
CA PRO A 97 21.59 -3.95 13.61
C PRO A 97 21.04 -2.65 14.21
N SER A 98 20.42 -2.74 15.39
CA SER A 98 20.00 -1.55 16.11
C SER A 98 21.23 -0.76 16.58
N PRO A 99 21.28 0.57 16.39
CA PRO A 99 22.40 1.37 16.88
C PRO A 99 22.47 1.46 18.40
N THR A 100 21.37 1.15 19.09
CA THR A 100 21.30 1.25 20.55
C THR A 100 21.28 -0.11 21.26
N ASP A 101 20.95 -1.19 20.52
CA ASP A 101 20.91 -2.53 21.06
C ASP A 101 21.39 -3.49 19.98
N GLY A 102 22.63 -3.95 20.09
CA GLY A 102 23.25 -4.82 19.11
C GLY A 102 22.59 -6.20 18.97
N ARG A 103 21.68 -6.56 19.86
CA ARG A 103 20.93 -7.82 19.78
C ARG A 103 19.66 -7.68 18.97
N SER A 104 19.15 -6.46 18.83
CA SER A 104 17.92 -6.19 18.10
C SER A 104 18.23 -5.95 16.63
N ARG A 105 17.31 -6.42 15.78
CA ARG A 105 17.37 -6.18 14.34
C ARG A 105 16.26 -5.20 13.97
N LEU A 106 16.58 -4.29 13.07
CA LEU A 106 15.64 -3.35 12.49
C LEU A 106 15.39 -3.73 11.03
N VAL A 107 14.23 -3.37 10.52
CA VAL A 107 13.82 -3.65 9.14
C VAL A 107 13.36 -2.37 8.47
N ARG A 108 13.71 -2.19 7.22
CA ARG A 108 13.24 -1.07 6.40
C ARG A 108 13.11 -1.50 4.94
N LEU A 109 12.36 -0.70 4.19
CA LEU A 109 12.31 -0.87 2.74
C LEU A 109 13.67 -0.54 2.11
N THR A 110 14.08 -1.36 1.14
CA THR A 110 15.29 -1.05 0.37
C THR A 110 15.04 0.10 -0.59
N PRO A 111 16.09 0.77 -1.09
CA PRO A 111 15.93 1.77 -2.15
C PRO A 111 15.18 1.24 -3.38
N ARG A 112 15.42 -0.02 -3.75
CA ARG A 112 14.72 -0.67 -4.85
C ARG A 112 13.22 -0.77 -4.58
N ALA A 113 12.84 -1.17 -3.36
CA ALA A 113 11.43 -1.27 -2.98
C ALA A 113 10.77 0.11 -2.99
N LEU A 114 11.45 1.12 -2.46
CA LEU A 114 10.94 2.50 -2.46
C LEU A 114 10.70 3.00 -3.89
N GLU A 115 11.64 2.77 -4.79
CA GLU A 115 11.51 3.18 -6.19
C GLU A 115 10.29 2.53 -6.85
N GLN A 116 10.17 1.21 -6.73
CA GLN A 116 9.05 0.49 -7.33
C GLN A 116 7.71 0.88 -6.69
N PHE A 117 7.69 1.06 -5.39
CA PHE A 117 6.47 1.45 -4.68
C PHE A 117 6.05 2.88 -5.09
N ASN A 118 7.00 3.78 -5.20
CA ASN A 118 6.73 5.15 -5.65
C ASN A 118 6.16 5.18 -7.07
N GLU A 119 6.66 4.35 -7.97
CA GLU A 119 6.10 4.24 -9.33
C GLU A 119 4.63 3.79 -9.31
N VAL A 120 4.31 2.80 -8.47
CA VAL A 120 2.92 2.34 -8.31
C VAL A 120 2.04 3.47 -7.75
N ILE A 121 2.51 4.15 -6.72
CA ILE A 121 1.77 5.26 -6.10
C ILE A 121 1.53 6.38 -7.12
N ASP A 122 2.55 6.76 -7.86
CA ASP A 122 2.45 7.85 -8.82
C ASP A 122 1.50 7.51 -9.96
N ARG A 123 1.58 6.29 -10.48
CA ARG A 123 0.67 5.83 -11.52
C ARG A 123 -0.78 5.79 -11.02
N ALA A 124 -1.00 5.23 -9.85
CA ALA A 124 -2.32 5.16 -9.23
C ALA A 124 -2.84 6.56 -8.88
N GLY A 125 -1.96 7.43 -8.37
CA GLY A 125 -2.31 8.81 -8.02
C GLY A 125 -2.81 9.59 -9.22
N ALA A 126 -2.18 9.41 -10.39
CA ALA A 126 -2.66 10.03 -11.63
C ALA A 126 -4.06 9.57 -12.00
N ALA A 127 -4.36 8.28 -11.80
CA ALA A 127 -5.69 7.75 -12.05
C ALA A 127 -6.73 8.26 -11.04
N PHE A 128 -6.38 8.27 -9.74
CA PHE A 128 -7.28 8.74 -8.69
C PHE A 128 -7.53 10.25 -8.76
N SER A 129 -6.58 11.04 -9.24
CA SER A 129 -6.79 12.48 -9.38
C SER A 129 -7.97 12.80 -10.31
N ARG A 130 -8.22 11.96 -11.30
CA ARG A 130 -9.35 12.13 -12.23
C ARG A 130 -10.72 11.95 -11.56
N VAL A 131 -10.76 11.26 -10.42
CA VAL A 131 -11.99 11.04 -9.65
C VAL A 131 -12.47 12.35 -9.03
N PHE A 132 -11.53 13.19 -8.61
CA PHE A 132 -11.77 14.41 -7.86
C PHE A 132 -11.75 15.67 -8.73
N VAL A 133 -11.37 15.55 -9.98
CA VAL A 133 -11.43 16.66 -10.94
C VAL A 133 -12.78 16.63 -11.62
N SER A 134 -13.53 17.70 -11.48
CA SER A 134 -14.84 17.85 -12.11
C SER A 134 -14.73 18.23 -13.58
#